data_fcd8597659046cd610cda4b63ea31e8b
#
_entry.id   fcd8597659046cd610cda4b63ea31e8b
#
_cell.length_a   1.000
_cell.length_b   1.000
_cell.length_c   1.000
_cell.angle_alpha   90.00
_cell.angle_beta   90.00
_cell.angle_gamma   90.00
#
_symmetry.space_group_name_H-M   'P 1'
#
loop_
_entity.id
_entity.type
_entity.pdbx_description
1 polymer ?
#
loop_
_entity_poly.entity_id
_entity_poly.type
_entity_poly.pdbx_seq_one_letter_code
_entity_poly.pdbx_strand_id
1 'polypeptide(L)'
;MEKEKLFCKGGGCTAKLGAGILSRVLEHLPRGPEDVNLLVGYDSKDDAAVYKVSDDIAFVQTLDFFPPMVDDPYTFGKIAATNALSDIYAM
;
A
#
# COMPACT_ATOMS: atom_id res chain seq x y z
N MET A 1 0.51 -11.42 -27.20
CA MET A 1 1.64 -12.21 -26.69
C MET A 1 2.73 -11.36 -26.09
N GLU A 2 3.30 -10.43 -26.82
CA GLU A 2 4.31 -9.54 -26.26
C GLU A 2 3.74 -8.59 -25.20
N LYS A 3 2.49 -8.17 -25.34
CA LYS A 3 1.80 -7.38 -24.33
C LYS A 3 1.64 -8.13 -23.00
N GLU A 4 1.44 -9.43 -23.04
CA GLU A 4 1.34 -10.25 -21.82
C GLU A 4 2.65 -10.31 -21.04
N LYS A 5 3.79 -10.13 -21.70
CA LYS A 5 5.10 -10.06 -21.07
C LYS A 5 5.38 -8.72 -20.43
N LEU A 6 4.74 -7.65 -20.94
CA LEU A 6 4.93 -6.29 -20.43
C LEU A 6 4.02 -5.96 -19.26
N PHE A 7 2.86 -6.60 -19.18
CA PHE A 7 1.85 -6.28 -18.19
C PHE A 7 1.63 -7.46 -17.23
N CYS A 8 1.45 -7.16 -15.97
CA CYS A 8 1.10 -8.19 -15.00
C CYS A 8 -0.37 -8.60 -15.16
N LYS A 9 -0.71 -9.78 -14.67
CA LYS A 9 -2.07 -10.33 -14.74
C LYS A 9 -3.05 -9.65 -13.79
N GLY A 10 -2.54 -8.92 -12.82
CA GLY A 10 -3.35 -8.19 -11.88
C GLY A 10 -2.70 -6.86 -11.55
N GLY A 11 -3.41 -5.99 -10.90
CA GLY A 11 -2.92 -4.69 -10.47
C GLY A 11 -3.55 -4.28 -9.16
N GLY A 12 -2.92 -3.35 -8.46
CA GLY A 12 -3.42 -2.86 -7.18
C GLY A 12 -3.59 -3.98 -6.17
N CYS A 13 -4.76 -4.04 -5.55
CA CYS A 13 -5.05 -5.02 -4.49
C CYS A 13 -5.00 -6.46 -4.97
N THR A 14 -5.27 -6.72 -6.24
CA THR A 14 -5.26 -8.09 -6.78
C THR A 14 -3.84 -8.64 -6.96
N ALA A 15 -2.85 -7.76 -7.05
CA ALA A 15 -1.44 -8.14 -7.16
C ALA A 15 -0.77 -8.36 -5.79
N LYS A 16 -1.45 -8.03 -4.71
CA LYS A 16 -0.92 -8.13 -3.34
C LYS A 16 -1.08 -9.55 -2.79
N LEU A 17 -0.29 -9.83 -1.76
CA LEU A 17 -0.43 -11.08 -1.00
C LEU A 17 -1.77 -11.11 -0.25
N GLY A 18 -2.34 -12.29 -0.11
CA GLY A 18 -3.51 -12.47 0.74
C GLY A 18 -3.24 -12.07 2.19
N ALA A 19 -4.27 -11.62 2.90
CA ALA A 19 -4.14 -11.10 4.26
C ALA A 19 -3.48 -12.09 5.22
N GLY A 20 -3.81 -13.39 5.12
CA GLY A 20 -3.21 -14.40 5.98
C GLY A 20 -1.72 -14.62 5.74
N ILE A 21 -1.30 -14.59 4.47
CA ILE A 21 0.11 -14.72 4.10
C ILE A 21 0.88 -13.48 4.51
N LEU A 22 0.33 -12.29 4.24
CA LEU A 22 0.95 -11.03 4.62
C LEU A 22 1.16 -10.94 6.13
N SER A 23 0.16 -11.34 6.90
CA SER A 23 0.24 -11.35 8.36
C SER A 23 1.42 -12.19 8.84
N ARG A 24 1.60 -13.39 8.28
CA ARG A 24 2.72 -14.28 8.63
C ARG A 24 4.07 -13.72 8.25
N VAL A 25 4.17 -13.08 7.09
CA VAL A 25 5.40 -12.42 6.66
C VAL A 25 5.77 -11.28 7.61
N LEU A 26 4.79 -10.46 7.99
CA LEU A 26 5.02 -9.32 8.86
C LEU A 26 5.44 -9.74 10.28
N GLU A 27 4.98 -10.89 10.76
CA GLU A 27 5.37 -11.42 12.08
C GLU A 27 6.87 -11.70 12.17
N HIS A 28 7.52 -12.00 11.05
CA HIS A 28 8.96 -12.30 11.00
C HIS A 28 9.83 -11.07 10.79
N LEU A 29 9.25 -9.89 10.60
CA LEU A 29 10.03 -8.67 10.43
C LEU A 29 10.55 -8.19 11.79
N PRO A 30 11.83 -7.75 11.85
CA PRO A 30 12.35 -7.17 13.08
C PRO A 30 11.60 -5.87 13.39
N ARG A 31 11.27 -5.70 14.67
CA ARG A 31 10.63 -4.48 15.15
C ARG A 31 11.68 -3.45 15.51
N GLY A 32 11.47 -2.22 15.02
CA GLY A 32 12.27 -1.09 15.47
C GLY A 32 11.81 -0.57 16.83
N PRO A 33 12.46 0.46 17.35
CA PRO A 33 12.03 1.10 18.59
C PRO A 33 10.62 1.67 18.42
N GLU A 34 9.85 1.64 19.53
CA GLU A 34 8.53 2.24 19.53
C GLU A 34 8.60 3.73 19.32
N ASP A 35 7.71 4.26 18.48
CA ASP A 35 7.53 5.67 18.25
C ASP A 35 6.10 6.04 18.66
N VAL A 36 5.97 6.86 19.71
CA VAL A 36 4.67 7.27 20.24
C VAL A 36 3.86 8.09 19.23
N ASN A 37 4.52 8.68 18.23
CA ASN A 37 3.85 9.45 17.17
C ASN A 37 3.34 8.56 16.04
N LEU A 38 3.77 7.31 15.97
CA LEU A 38 3.26 6.34 15.01
C LEU A 38 1.95 5.76 15.55
N LEU A 39 0.84 6.36 15.17
CA LEU A 39 -0.49 5.98 15.68
C LEU A 39 -0.96 4.66 15.09
N VAL A 40 -0.69 4.44 13.80
CA VAL A 40 -0.99 3.19 13.11
C VAL A 40 0.25 2.79 12.32
N GLY A 41 0.82 1.66 12.67
CA GLY A 41 1.99 1.12 12.00
C GLY A 41 1.74 -0.31 11.52
N TYR A 42 2.80 -1.00 11.10
CA TYR A 42 2.65 -2.35 10.56
C TYR A 42 2.17 -3.38 11.60
N ASP A 43 2.27 -3.07 12.88
CA ASP A 43 1.80 -3.96 13.95
C ASP A 43 0.29 -4.22 13.87
N SER A 44 -0.49 -3.20 13.49
CA SER A 44 -1.94 -3.33 13.29
C SER A 44 -2.31 -3.94 11.95
N LYS A 45 -1.34 -4.03 11.02
CA LYS A 45 -1.52 -4.61 9.67
C LYS A 45 -2.63 -3.92 8.90
N ASP A 46 -2.74 -2.61 9.09
CA ASP A 46 -3.73 -1.77 8.43
C ASP A 46 -3.29 -1.37 7.02
N ASP A 47 -4.19 -0.73 6.28
CA ASP A 47 -3.99 -0.36 4.89
C ASP A 47 -2.99 0.79 4.70
N ALA A 48 -2.76 1.57 5.75
CA ALA A 48 -1.84 2.70 5.72
C ALA A 48 -1.25 2.94 7.11
N ALA A 49 -0.16 3.69 7.17
CA ALA A 49 0.41 4.17 8.42
C ALA A 49 -0.17 5.54 8.76
N VAL A 50 -0.35 5.81 10.05
CA VAL A 50 -0.78 7.12 10.54
C VAL A 50 0.28 7.64 11.50
N TYR A 51 0.85 8.78 11.19
CA TYR A 51 1.93 9.40 11.98
C TYR A 51 1.53 10.78 12.46
N LYS A 52 1.56 10.98 13.77
CA LYS A 52 1.25 12.27 14.40
C LYS A 52 2.39 13.24 14.19
N VAL A 53 2.10 14.37 13.56
CA VAL A 53 3.07 15.45 13.30
C VAL A 53 2.98 16.52 14.36
N SER A 54 1.78 16.87 14.79
CA SER A 54 1.50 17.84 15.84
C SER A 54 0.22 17.41 16.57
N ASP A 55 -0.19 18.19 17.56
CA ASP A 55 -1.42 17.89 18.31
C ASP A 55 -2.66 17.88 17.41
N ASP A 56 -2.63 18.66 16.32
CA ASP A 56 -3.78 18.84 15.43
C ASP A 56 -3.63 18.15 14.08
N ILE A 57 -2.43 17.64 13.74
CA ILE A 57 -2.13 17.14 12.41
C ILE A 57 -1.50 15.75 12.49
N ALA A 58 -2.02 14.85 11.68
CA ALA A 58 -1.41 13.55 11.44
C ALA A 58 -1.30 13.30 9.93
N PHE A 59 -0.26 12.61 9.51
CA PHE A 59 -0.13 12.11 8.15
C PHE A 59 -0.67 10.69 8.06
N VAL A 60 -1.42 10.44 7.01
CA VAL A 60 -1.79 9.08 6.58
C VAL A 60 -0.97 8.78 5.36
N GLN A 61 -0.15 7.74 5.43
CA GLN A 61 0.80 7.41 4.37
C GLN A 61 0.59 5.99 3.90
N THR A 62 0.51 5.82 2.61
CA THR A 62 0.48 4.52 1.98
C THR A 62 1.46 4.49 0.82
N LEU A 63 1.94 3.30 0.51
CA LEU A 63 2.81 3.06 -0.62
C LEU A 63 2.37 1.77 -1.29
N ASP A 64 2.17 1.84 -2.59
CA ASP A 64 1.77 0.68 -3.36
C ASP A 64 2.39 0.77 -4.75
N PHE A 65 3.01 -0.31 -5.19
CA PHE A 65 3.62 -0.35 -6.50
C PHE A 65 3.25 -1.64 -7.21
N PHE A 66 3.07 -1.53 -8.51
CA PHE A 66 2.74 -2.68 -9.35
C PHE A 66 3.11 -2.35 -10.81
N PRO A 67 3.37 -3.38 -11.63
CA PRO A 67 3.63 -3.16 -13.04
C PRO A 67 2.41 -2.61 -13.77
N PRO A 68 2.60 -1.88 -14.87
CA PRO A 68 1.46 -1.35 -15.62
C PRO A 68 0.64 -2.48 -16.23
N MET A 69 -0.69 -2.39 -16.09
CA MET A 69 -1.64 -3.30 -16.71
C MET A 69 -2.31 -2.71 -17.96
N VAL A 70 -2.03 -1.45 -18.26
CA VAL A 70 -2.50 -0.75 -19.46
C VAL A 70 -1.34 -0.01 -20.10
N ASP A 71 -1.43 0.26 -21.39
CA ASP A 71 -0.34 0.87 -22.16
C ASP A 71 -0.42 2.40 -22.22
N ASP A 72 -1.54 3.01 -21.83
CA ASP A 72 -1.69 4.45 -21.77
C ASP A 72 -1.21 5.00 -20.43
N PRO A 73 -0.14 5.83 -20.40
CA PRO A 73 0.41 6.35 -19.15
C PRO A 73 -0.59 7.18 -18.34
N TYR A 74 -1.45 7.93 -19.00
CA TYR A 74 -2.45 8.75 -18.33
C TYR A 74 -3.48 7.88 -17.60
N THR A 75 -3.96 6.85 -18.29
CA THR A 75 -4.90 5.90 -17.71
C THR A 75 -4.26 5.13 -16.56
N PHE A 76 -3.02 4.71 -16.72
CA PHE A 76 -2.30 4.03 -15.65
C PHE A 76 -2.10 4.94 -14.44
N GLY A 77 -1.80 6.22 -14.66
CA GLY A 77 -1.71 7.19 -13.57
C GLY A 77 -2.99 7.34 -12.78
N LYS A 78 -4.14 7.36 -13.46
CA LYS A 78 -5.45 7.37 -12.78
C LYS A 78 -5.66 6.11 -11.94
N ILE A 79 -5.30 4.96 -12.46
CA ILE A 79 -5.42 3.68 -11.75
C ILE A 79 -4.54 3.70 -10.50
N ALA A 80 -3.29 4.13 -10.64
CA ALA A 80 -2.35 4.18 -9.53
C ALA A 80 -2.83 5.13 -8.42
N ALA A 81 -3.31 6.32 -8.80
CA ALA A 81 -3.83 7.29 -7.84
C ALA A 81 -5.08 6.76 -7.13
N THR A 82 -6.00 6.16 -7.87
CA THR A 82 -7.24 5.59 -7.30
C THR A 82 -6.91 4.47 -6.33
N ASN A 83 -5.98 3.61 -6.68
CA ASN A 83 -5.56 2.51 -5.82
C ASN A 83 -4.94 3.02 -4.51
N ALA A 84 -4.07 4.02 -4.57
CA ALA A 84 -3.47 4.61 -3.38
C ALA A 84 -4.51 5.31 -2.50
N LEU A 85 -5.40 6.10 -3.10
CA LEU A 85 -6.45 6.80 -2.37
C LEU A 85 -7.44 5.84 -1.70
N SER A 86 -7.69 4.69 -2.32
CA SER A 86 -8.53 3.64 -1.73
C SER A 86 -8.00 3.20 -0.36
N ASP A 87 -6.70 2.99 -0.23
CA ASP A 87 -6.08 2.62 1.05
C ASP A 87 -6.20 3.75 2.08
N ILE A 88 -6.06 5.00 1.64
CA ILE A 88 -6.22 6.18 2.52
C ILE A 88 -7.66 6.27 3.03
N TYR A 89 -8.63 6.09 2.15
CA TYR A 89 -10.04 6.17 2.54
C TYR A 89 -10.50 5.00 3.41
N ALA A 90 -9.78 3.90 3.39
CA ALA A 90 -10.06 2.75 4.26
C ALA A 90 -9.64 3.01 5.72
N MET A 91 -8.84 4.02 5.96
CA MET A 91 -8.41 4.41 7.31
C MET A 91 -9.50 5.30 8.00
#